data_fbd803ae5c46fb480ac07731250526a6
#
_entry.id   fbd803ae5c46fb480ac07731250526a6
#
_cell.length_a   1.000
_cell.length_b   1.000
_cell.length_c   1.000
_cell.angle_alpha   90.00
_cell.angle_beta   90.00
_cell.angle_gamma   90.00
#
_symmetry.space_group_name_H-M   'P 1'
#
loop_
_entity.id
_entity.type
_entity.pdbx_description
1 polymer ?
#
loop_
_entity_poly.entity_id
_entity_poly.type
_entity_poly.pdbx_seq_one_letter_code
_entity_poly.pdbx_strand_id
1 'polypeptide(L)'
;MSKPKKNLGKLKHYKRIFHTRDQIVHTALAWAAGIIAVFVVGYLAAPAVLDFGTHTWYTVVKGRDLDSPSSAAASEPAPAQSTPAPTPVPNVDQGSWAFASLSGFSSPEKMAETARQYQEKGVHYVVIPLKDSTGYLYYPSTLPDASKSVAATTIDAAAAAAALREAGLEPVASLCAFQDPIAPYTNRDMGIHYQNTEYFWLDAEQEAGGKPWLDPWSEAAVNYVAGVISEVKAMGFNTILLSGVQYPSYATSSCGYAGGGTATASHLAQLLKSWNDTLSADGGTLWVQYPLAAVASADPVAALGGTYADLGVQRLMIAMPAEVPENQEELLTAAKAAAKSAKTESVTVKTADSAVFQ
;
A
#
# COMPACT_ATOMS: atom_id res chain seq x y z
N MET A 1 43.97 48.45 -55.26
CA MET A 1 44.06 47.92 -53.90
C MET A 1 42.88 48.45 -53.10
N SER A 2 41.85 47.64 -52.98
CA SER A 2 40.59 47.97 -52.31
C SER A 2 40.56 47.28 -50.95
N LYS A 3 40.29 48.02 -49.84
CA LYS A 3 40.20 47.49 -48.49
C LYS A 3 38.82 46.91 -48.22
N PRO A 4 38.66 45.74 -47.52
CA PRO A 4 37.41 45.21 -47.22
C PRO A 4 36.73 45.94 -46.05
N LYS A 5 35.41 46.23 -46.20
CA LYS A 5 34.56 46.78 -45.12
C LYS A 5 34.20 45.70 -44.15
N LYS A 6 34.52 45.89 -42.85
CA LYS A 6 34.05 45.05 -41.74
C LYS A 6 32.59 45.37 -41.41
N ASN A 7 31.69 44.40 -41.62
CA ASN A 7 30.33 44.45 -41.10
C ASN A 7 30.35 44.18 -39.57
N LEU A 8 30.12 45.22 -38.76
CA LEU A 8 29.81 45.05 -37.35
C LEU A 8 28.36 44.66 -37.19
N GLY A 9 28.12 43.41 -36.85
CA GLY A 9 26.81 42.91 -36.49
C GLY A 9 26.27 43.61 -35.22
N LYS A 10 25.01 44.03 -35.29
CA LYS A 10 24.28 44.67 -34.18
C LYS A 10 24.18 43.74 -33.01
N LEU A 11 24.86 44.01 -31.91
CA LEU A 11 24.67 43.38 -30.61
C LEU A 11 23.26 43.74 -30.08
N LYS A 12 22.40 42.74 -29.96
CA LYS A 12 21.10 42.88 -29.24
C LYS A 12 21.38 43.09 -27.77
N HIS A 13 21.04 44.29 -27.25
CA HIS A 13 21.05 44.56 -25.81
C HIS A 13 19.99 43.68 -25.12
N TYR A 14 20.43 42.65 -24.41
CA TYR A 14 19.62 41.95 -23.42
C TYR A 14 19.49 42.89 -22.21
N LYS A 15 18.30 43.45 -22.00
CA LYS A 15 17.94 44.10 -20.74
C LYS A 15 17.86 43.02 -19.66
N ARG A 16 18.89 42.88 -18.83
CA ARG A 16 18.82 42.17 -17.56
C ARG A 16 17.88 42.95 -16.64
N ILE A 17 16.69 42.39 -16.34
CA ILE A 17 15.80 42.95 -15.33
C ILE A 17 16.39 42.52 -13.99
N PHE A 18 17.16 43.38 -13.33
CA PHE A 18 17.59 43.18 -11.94
C PHE A 18 16.43 43.58 -11.06
N HIS A 19 15.74 42.60 -10.46
CA HIS A 19 14.82 42.87 -9.37
C HIS A 19 15.63 43.30 -8.14
N THR A 20 15.32 44.43 -7.57
CA THR A 20 15.94 44.88 -6.32
C THR A 20 15.46 43.95 -5.19
N ARG A 21 16.29 43.74 -4.18
CA ARG A 21 16.01 42.85 -3.02
C ARG A 21 14.66 43.16 -2.39
N ASP A 22 14.26 44.42 -2.34
CA ASP A 22 12.98 44.87 -1.81
C ASP A 22 11.78 44.42 -2.66
N GLN A 23 11.93 44.43 -4.00
CA GLN A 23 10.86 43.94 -4.90
C GLN A 23 10.64 42.43 -4.76
N ILE A 24 11.69 41.65 -4.55
CA ILE A 24 11.60 40.21 -4.33
C ILE A 24 10.88 39.94 -3.00
N VAL A 25 11.24 40.67 -1.94
CA VAL A 25 10.60 40.51 -0.61
C VAL A 25 9.12 40.91 -0.67
N HIS A 26 8.75 42.01 -1.30
CA HIS A 26 7.33 42.41 -1.44
C HIS A 26 6.53 41.41 -2.29
N THR A 27 7.11 40.86 -3.34
CA THR A 27 6.45 39.84 -4.15
C THR A 27 6.25 38.55 -3.36
N ALA A 28 7.25 38.10 -2.60
CA ALA A 28 7.15 36.90 -1.75
C ALA A 28 6.10 37.08 -0.65
N LEU A 29 6.04 38.27 0.00
CA LEU A 29 5.01 38.57 1.00
C LEU A 29 3.60 38.62 0.40
N ALA A 30 3.44 39.15 -0.82
CA ALA A 30 2.16 39.16 -1.52
C ALA A 30 1.68 37.73 -1.84
N TRP A 31 2.56 36.84 -2.29
CA TRP A 31 2.24 35.45 -2.52
C TRP A 31 1.87 34.71 -1.22
N ALA A 32 2.63 34.92 -0.13
CA ALA A 32 2.32 34.36 1.17
C ALA A 32 0.96 34.80 1.70
N ALA A 33 0.63 36.09 1.58
CA ALA A 33 -0.68 36.62 1.96
C ALA A 33 -1.81 36.03 1.09
N GLY A 34 -1.58 35.84 -0.21
CA GLY A 34 -2.53 35.19 -1.12
C GLY A 34 -2.82 33.75 -0.72
N ILE A 35 -1.81 32.97 -0.39
CA ILE A 35 -1.95 31.58 0.07
C ILE A 35 -2.74 31.52 1.38
N ILE A 36 -2.42 32.37 2.35
CA ILE A 36 -3.16 32.45 3.63
C ILE A 36 -4.62 32.79 3.37
N ALA A 37 -4.91 33.74 2.50
CA ALA A 37 -6.30 34.10 2.16
C ALA A 37 -7.09 32.93 1.57
N VAL A 38 -6.49 32.14 0.69
CA VAL A 38 -7.11 30.93 0.12
C VAL A 38 -7.41 29.89 1.21
N PHE A 39 -6.48 29.65 2.14
CA PHE A 39 -6.71 28.73 3.26
C PHE A 39 -7.83 29.22 4.20
N VAL A 40 -7.88 30.51 4.51
CA VAL A 40 -8.93 31.09 5.37
C VAL A 40 -10.30 30.98 4.69
N VAL A 41 -10.40 31.30 3.40
CA VAL A 41 -11.66 31.16 2.65
C VAL A 41 -12.07 29.69 2.55
N GLY A 42 -11.11 28.79 2.28
CA GLY A 42 -11.38 27.34 2.26
C GLY A 42 -11.89 26.84 3.60
N TYR A 43 -11.27 27.22 4.70
CA TYR A 43 -11.67 26.83 6.05
C TYR A 43 -13.08 27.36 6.42
N LEU A 44 -13.40 28.59 6.07
CA LEU A 44 -14.72 29.18 6.34
C LEU A 44 -15.83 28.61 5.44
N ALA A 45 -15.49 28.19 4.21
CA ALA A 45 -16.44 27.62 3.26
C ALA A 45 -16.66 26.11 3.47
N ALA A 46 -15.70 25.40 4.07
CA ALA A 46 -15.74 23.95 4.21
C ALA A 46 -17.01 23.41 4.89
N PRO A 47 -17.52 23.98 6.00
CA PRO A 47 -18.75 23.51 6.62
C PRO A 47 -19.95 23.59 5.69
N ALA A 48 -20.11 24.72 4.97
CA ALA A 48 -21.23 24.94 4.06
C ALA A 48 -21.17 23.99 2.84
N VAL A 49 -19.98 23.69 2.32
CA VAL A 49 -19.80 22.77 1.19
C VAL A 49 -20.08 21.33 1.62
N LEU A 50 -19.64 20.93 2.81
CA LEU A 50 -19.91 19.60 3.36
C LEU A 50 -21.40 19.42 3.66
N ASP A 51 -22.05 20.43 4.26
CA ASP A 51 -23.48 20.40 4.57
C ASP A 51 -24.32 20.31 3.29
N PHE A 52 -24.00 21.12 2.28
CA PHE A 52 -24.66 21.05 0.96
C PHE A 52 -24.42 19.68 0.28
N GLY A 53 -23.22 19.15 0.35
CA GLY A 53 -22.90 17.84 -0.22
C GLY A 53 -23.65 16.69 0.45
N THR A 54 -23.71 16.68 1.78
CA THR A 54 -24.45 15.67 2.55
C THR A 54 -25.96 15.80 2.36
N HIS A 55 -26.50 17.01 2.38
CA HIS A 55 -27.91 17.25 2.14
C HIS A 55 -28.34 16.79 0.74
N THR A 56 -27.56 17.12 -0.30
CA THR A 56 -27.83 16.69 -1.67
C THR A 56 -27.73 15.17 -1.80
N TRP A 57 -26.77 14.53 -1.15
CA TRP A 57 -26.62 13.08 -1.14
C TRP A 57 -27.82 12.39 -0.49
N TYR A 58 -28.26 12.87 0.69
CA TYR A 58 -29.37 12.25 1.41
C TYR A 58 -30.73 12.50 0.74
N THR A 59 -30.97 13.68 0.16
CA THR A 59 -32.22 14.01 -0.54
C THR A 59 -32.32 13.36 -1.91
N VAL A 60 -31.26 13.44 -2.72
CA VAL A 60 -31.30 12.97 -4.12
C VAL A 60 -30.97 11.48 -4.25
N VAL A 61 -29.99 10.98 -3.49
CA VAL A 61 -29.54 9.59 -3.63
C VAL A 61 -30.25 8.63 -2.69
N LYS A 62 -30.55 9.04 -1.44
CA LYS A 62 -31.24 8.19 -0.46
C LYS A 62 -32.70 8.51 -0.24
N GLY A 63 -33.24 9.54 -0.89
CA GLY A 63 -34.67 9.92 -0.79
C GLY A 63 -35.09 10.29 0.63
N ARG A 64 -34.18 10.79 1.46
CA ARG A 64 -34.45 11.26 2.82
C ARG A 64 -34.33 12.78 2.89
N ASP A 65 -35.39 13.41 3.40
CA ASP A 65 -35.40 14.82 3.68
C ASP A 65 -34.95 15.10 5.11
N LEU A 66 -33.84 15.80 5.27
CA LEU A 66 -33.24 16.09 6.58
C LEU A 66 -33.93 17.26 7.30
N ASP A 67 -34.73 18.03 6.58
CA ASP A 67 -35.38 19.23 7.11
C ASP A 67 -36.81 18.99 7.64
N SER A 68 -37.30 17.74 7.64
CA SER A 68 -38.61 17.43 8.21
C SER A 68 -38.55 17.44 9.74
N PRO A 69 -39.26 18.32 10.44
CA PRO A 69 -39.32 18.32 11.88
C PRO A 69 -39.95 17.01 12.36
N SER A 70 -39.22 16.25 13.15
CA SER A 70 -39.74 15.05 13.82
C SER A 70 -40.88 15.42 14.73
N SER A 71 -42.12 15.16 14.29
CA SER A 71 -43.29 15.21 15.15
C SER A 71 -43.22 14.07 16.16
N ALA A 72 -42.84 14.42 17.39
CA ALA A 72 -42.88 13.49 18.50
C ALA A 72 -44.33 13.24 18.88
N ALA A 73 -44.95 12.23 18.30
CA ALA A 73 -46.15 11.60 18.84
C ALA A 73 -45.72 10.44 19.71
N ALA A 74 -45.97 10.54 21.01
CA ALA A 74 -45.83 9.47 21.96
C ALA A 74 -46.72 8.30 21.56
N SER A 75 -46.13 7.16 21.20
CA SER A 75 -46.80 5.89 21.04
C SER A 75 -46.11 4.88 21.97
N GLU A 76 -46.96 4.09 22.66
CA GLU A 76 -46.63 3.01 23.59
C GLU A 76 -45.52 2.09 23.12
N PRO A 77 -44.72 1.48 24.01
CA PRO A 77 -43.64 0.58 23.63
C PRO A 77 -44.20 -0.69 23.03
N ALA A 78 -44.03 -0.84 21.72
CA ALA A 78 -44.17 -2.13 21.05
C ALA A 78 -43.05 -3.09 21.54
N PRO A 79 -43.32 -4.43 21.61
CA PRO A 79 -42.35 -5.38 22.12
C PRO A 79 -41.08 -5.32 21.27
N ALA A 80 -39.95 -5.27 21.97
CA ALA A 80 -38.61 -5.20 21.38
C ALA A 80 -38.44 -6.33 20.35
N GLN A 81 -38.43 -5.94 19.06
CA GLN A 81 -37.86 -6.80 18.02
C GLN A 81 -36.35 -6.93 18.35
N SER A 82 -35.97 -8.14 18.74
CA SER A 82 -34.60 -8.53 18.89
C SER A 82 -33.84 -8.16 17.59
N THR A 83 -33.03 -7.15 17.64
CA THR A 83 -31.99 -6.91 16.61
C THR A 83 -31.28 -8.24 16.42
N PRO A 84 -31.19 -8.80 15.18
CA PRO A 84 -30.40 -9.99 14.96
C PRO A 84 -29.02 -9.71 15.56
N ALA A 85 -28.57 -10.58 16.47
CA ALA A 85 -27.20 -10.51 16.95
C ALA A 85 -26.27 -10.43 15.73
N PRO A 86 -25.27 -9.57 15.71
CA PRO A 86 -24.32 -9.53 14.61
C PRO A 86 -23.85 -10.97 14.40
N THR A 87 -24.03 -11.49 13.19
CA THR A 87 -23.52 -12.81 12.79
C THR A 87 -22.05 -12.81 13.23
N PRO A 88 -21.59 -13.79 14.03
CA PRO A 88 -20.21 -13.84 14.45
C PRO A 88 -19.36 -13.77 13.19
N VAL A 89 -18.53 -12.75 13.05
CA VAL A 89 -17.53 -12.71 12.00
C VAL A 89 -16.71 -13.98 12.22
N PRO A 90 -16.62 -14.90 11.23
CA PRO A 90 -15.86 -16.14 11.41
C PRO A 90 -14.48 -15.74 11.93
N ASN A 91 -13.97 -16.48 12.91
CA ASN A 91 -12.64 -16.24 13.44
C ASN A 91 -11.67 -16.31 12.26
N VAL A 92 -11.18 -15.15 11.80
CA VAL A 92 -10.41 -14.94 10.58
C VAL A 92 -9.18 -15.86 10.50
N ASP A 93 -8.82 -16.46 11.62
CA ASP A 93 -7.62 -17.25 11.85
C ASP A 93 -7.73 -18.73 11.51
N GLN A 94 -8.92 -19.23 11.24
CA GLN A 94 -9.19 -20.66 11.01
C GLN A 94 -9.65 -20.98 9.58
N GLY A 95 -9.69 -19.98 8.70
CA GLY A 95 -10.07 -20.16 7.30
C GLY A 95 -8.96 -20.80 6.46
N SER A 96 -9.36 -21.62 5.50
CA SER A 96 -8.44 -22.12 4.48
C SER A 96 -8.09 -21.02 3.47
N TRP A 97 -6.83 -20.95 3.08
CA TRP A 97 -6.30 -19.96 2.14
C TRP A 97 -5.97 -20.60 0.80
N ALA A 98 -6.27 -19.92 -0.29
CA ALA A 98 -5.83 -20.30 -1.63
C ALA A 98 -5.16 -19.12 -2.31
N PHE A 99 -4.09 -19.38 -3.07
CA PHE A 99 -3.37 -18.38 -3.86
C PHE A 99 -3.78 -18.53 -5.31
N ALA A 100 -4.46 -17.54 -5.83
CA ALA A 100 -5.00 -17.59 -7.17
C ALA A 100 -4.03 -17.06 -8.23
N SER A 101 -4.14 -17.61 -9.44
CA SER A 101 -3.49 -17.06 -10.63
C SER A 101 -4.32 -15.92 -11.22
N LEU A 102 -3.68 -14.88 -11.74
CA LEU A 102 -4.34 -13.79 -12.46
C LEU A 102 -5.17 -14.26 -13.66
N SER A 103 -4.80 -15.39 -14.29
CA SER A 103 -5.53 -15.96 -15.42
C SER A 103 -6.97 -16.34 -15.08
N GLY A 104 -7.24 -16.70 -13.81
CA GLY A 104 -8.59 -16.98 -13.31
C GLY A 104 -9.50 -15.75 -13.24
N PHE A 105 -8.93 -14.56 -13.36
CA PHE A 105 -9.67 -13.29 -13.28
C PHE A 105 -9.61 -12.47 -14.57
N SER A 106 -9.29 -13.09 -15.68
CA SER A 106 -9.09 -12.40 -16.97
C SER A 106 -10.40 -12.09 -17.73
N SER A 107 -11.53 -12.65 -17.31
CA SER A 107 -12.87 -12.31 -17.83
C SER A 107 -13.94 -12.59 -16.76
N PRO A 108 -15.15 -11.99 -16.86
CA PRO A 108 -16.24 -12.22 -15.92
C PRO A 108 -16.62 -13.71 -15.78
N GLU A 109 -16.61 -14.46 -16.88
CA GLU A 109 -16.94 -15.89 -16.88
C GLU A 109 -15.91 -16.71 -16.09
N LYS A 110 -14.60 -16.37 -16.30
CA LYS A 110 -13.51 -17.02 -15.54
C LYS A 110 -13.53 -16.64 -14.07
N MET A 111 -13.87 -15.39 -13.74
CA MET A 111 -14.02 -14.95 -12.35
C MET A 111 -15.09 -15.77 -11.64
N ALA A 112 -16.27 -15.92 -12.23
CA ALA A 112 -17.36 -16.72 -11.67
C ALA A 112 -16.98 -18.20 -11.54
N GLU A 113 -16.35 -18.78 -12.54
CA GLU A 113 -15.89 -20.17 -12.52
C GLU A 113 -14.82 -20.40 -11.45
N THR A 114 -13.84 -19.51 -11.35
CA THR A 114 -12.77 -19.54 -10.35
C THR A 114 -13.34 -19.43 -8.93
N ALA A 115 -14.27 -18.51 -8.70
CA ALA A 115 -14.94 -18.35 -7.42
C ALA A 115 -15.72 -19.61 -7.03
N ARG A 116 -16.48 -20.21 -7.96
CA ARG A 116 -17.20 -21.45 -7.72
C ARG A 116 -16.25 -22.60 -7.38
N GLN A 117 -15.13 -22.76 -8.08
CA GLN A 117 -14.14 -23.80 -7.82
C GLN A 117 -13.51 -23.70 -6.41
N TYR A 118 -13.21 -22.48 -5.95
CA TYR A 118 -12.70 -22.29 -4.59
C TYR A 118 -13.77 -22.53 -3.53
N GLN A 119 -15.01 -22.12 -3.78
CA GLN A 119 -16.14 -22.39 -2.91
C GLN A 119 -16.38 -23.91 -2.74
N GLU A 120 -16.40 -24.66 -3.82
CA GLU A 120 -16.57 -26.13 -3.80
C GLU A 120 -15.43 -26.84 -3.03
N LYS A 121 -14.24 -26.25 -2.98
CA LYS A 121 -13.11 -26.77 -2.22
C LYS A 121 -13.11 -26.33 -0.75
N GLY A 122 -14.10 -25.57 -0.31
CA GLY A 122 -14.20 -25.08 1.07
C GLY A 122 -13.12 -24.04 1.42
N VAL A 123 -12.62 -23.30 0.43
CA VAL A 123 -11.70 -22.17 0.66
C VAL A 123 -12.48 -21.02 1.28
N HIS A 124 -11.85 -20.24 2.19
CA HIS A 124 -12.42 -19.03 2.76
C HIS A 124 -11.76 -17.78 2.21
N TYR A 125 -10.42 -17.78 2.10
CA TYR A 125 -9.62 -16.66 1.67
C TYR A 125 -8.98 -16.94 0.32
N VAL A 126 -9.25 -16.07 -0.67
CA VAL A 126 -8.66 -16.19 -2.02
C VAL A 126 -7.72 -15.01 -2.25
N VAL A 127 -6.42 -15.31 -2.28
CA VAL A 127 -5.35 -14.32 -2.44
C VAL A 127 -5.12 -14.06 -3.93
N ILE A 128 -5.30 -12.82 -4.35
CA ILE A 128 -5.01 -12.35 -5.71
C ILE A 128 -3.73 -11.51 -5.68
N PRO A 129 -2.69 -11.83 -6.47
CA PRO A 129 -1.46 -11.05 -6.54
C PRO A 129 -1.68 -9.76 -7.35
N LEU A 130 -2.00 -8.65 -6.67
CA LEU A 130 -2.24 -7.36 -7.33
C LEU A 130 -0.97 -6.52 -7.48
N LYS A 131 0.07 -6.77 -6.66
CA LYS A 131 1.41 -6.20 -6.82
C LYS A 131 2.45 -7.20 -6.33
N ASP A 132 3.41 -7.53 -7.16
CA ASP A 132 4.48 -8.45 -6.81
C ASP A 132 5.86 -7.78 -6.65
N SER A 133 6.90 -8.56 -6.35
CA SER A 133 8.27 -8.08 -6.16
C SER A 133 8.97 -7.67 -7.46
N THR A 134 8.35 -7.85 -8.62
CA THR A 134 8.82 -7.29 -9.88
C THR A 134 8.40 -5.83 -10.07
N GLY A 135 7.59 -5.29 -9.15
CA GLY A 135 7.10 -3.93 -9.14
C GLY A 135 5.87 -3.69 -10.00
N TYR A 136 5.33 -4.72 -10.66
CA TYR A 136 4.13 -4.56 -11.47
C TYR A 136 2.86 -4.55 -10.63
N LEU A 137 1.95 -3.63 -11.00
CA LEU A 137 0.55 -3.58 -10.57
C LEU A 137 -0.29 -4.27 -11.64
N TYR A 138 -1.06 -5.27 -11.25
CA TYR A 138 -1.90 -6.05 -12.16
C TYR A 138 -3.34 -5.55 -12.26
N TYR A 139 -3.56 -4.29 -11.92
CA TYR A 139 -4.80 -3.55 -12.10
C TYR A 139 -4.51 -2.13 -12.60
N PRO A 140 -5.46 -1.42 -13.24
CA PRO A 140 -5.29 -0.03 -13.64
C PRO A 140 -5.21 0.87 -12.40
N SER A 141 -4.00 1.36 -12.08
CA SER A 141 -3.79 2.30 -10.98
C SER A 141 -3.95 3.74 -11.45
N THR A 142 -4.48 4.59 -10.58
CA THR A 142 -4.64 6.04 -10.80
C THR A 142 -3.56 6.86 -10.11
N LEU A 143 -2.66 6.22 -9.34
CA LEU A 143 -1.56 6.89 -8.67
C LEU A 143 -0.56 7.44 -9.69
N PRO A 144 -0.17 8.73 -9.60
CA PRO A 144 0.79 9.33 -10.53
C PRO A 144 2.12 8.57 -10.56
N ASP A 145 2.61 8.14 -9.39
CA ASP A 145 3.87 7.43 -9.22
C ASP A 145 3.80 5.96 -9.70
N ALA A 146 2.60 5.42 -9.97
CA ALA A 146 2.41 4.08 -10.51
C ALA A 146 2.47 4.01 -12.05
N SER A 147 2.65 5.12 -12.75
CA SER A 147 2.48 5.19 -14.21
C SER A 147 3.36 4.21 -15.00
N LYS A 148 4.53 3.84 -14.49
CA LYS A 148 5.41 2.82 -15.09
C LYS A 148 5.20 1.41 -14.51
N SER A 149 4.51 1.32 -13.37
CA SER A 149 4.32 0.06 -12.65
C SER A 149 3.10 -0.72 -13.11
N VAL A 150 2.16 -0.11 -13.85
CA VAL A 150 0.98 -0.84 -14.37
C VAL A 150 1.43 -1.84 -15.42
N ALA A 151 1.10 -3.12 -15.21
CA ALA A 151 1.44 -4.20 -16.13
C ALA A 151 0.73 -4.04 -17.48
N ALA A 152 1.33 -4.58 -18.55
CA ALA A 152 0.71 -4.59 -19.88
C ALA A 152 -0.62 -5.37 -19.92
N THR A 153 -0.76 -6.37 -19.04
CA THR A 153 -2.00 -7.11 -18.84
C THR A 153 -2.48 -6.91 -17.42
N THR A 154 -3.66 -6.34 -17.26
CA THR A 154 -4.32 -6.09 -15.99
C THR A 154 -5.64 -6.85 -15.89
N ILE A 155 -6.14 -7.00 -14.66
CA ILE A 155 -7.48 -7.54 -14.39
C ILE A 155 -8.39 -6.41 -13.89
N ASP A 156 -9.70 -6.62 -13.98
CA ASP A 156 -10.66 -5.82 -13.23
C ASP A 156 -10.70 -6.35 -11.78
N ALA A 157 -9.88 -5.73 -10.92
CA ALA A 157 -9.73 -6.16 -9.54
C ALA A 157 -11.01 -5.96 -8.73
N ALA A 158 -11.81 -4.93 -9.03
CA ALA A 158 -13.08 -4.68 -8.35
C ALA A 158 -14.12 -5.75 -8.69
N ALA A 159 -14.23 -6.12 -9.97
CA ALA A 159 -15.09 -7.22 -10.41
C ALA A 159 -14.64 -8.56 -9.84
N ALA A 160 -13.31 -8.81 -9.76
CA ALA A 160 -12.77 -10.02 -9.15
C ALA A 160 -13.13 -10.13 -7.65
N ALA A 161 -13.00 -9.03 -6.89
CA ALA A 161 -13.40 -8.99 -5.49
C ALA A 161 -14.91 -9.21 -5.31
N ALA A 162 -15.74 -8.62 -6.18
CA ALA A 162 -17.19 -8.81 -6.15
C ALA A 162 -17.58 -10.27 -6.42
N ALA A 163 -17.02 -10.90 -7.47
CA ALA A 163 -17.31 -12.28 -7.82
C ALA A 163 -16.95 -13.27 -6.70
N LEU A 164 -15.82 -13.05 -6.02
CA LEU A 164 -15.44 -13.88 -4.86
C LEU A 164 -16.44 -13.72 -3.70
N ARG A 165 -16.86 -12.48 -3.39
CA ARG A 165 -17.85 -12.25 -2.31
C ARG A 165 -19.21 -12.82 -2.62
N GLU A 166 -19.66 -12.72 -3.85
CA GLU A 166 -20.92 -13.34 -4.29
C GLU A 166 -20.91 -14.85 -4.07
N ALA A 167 -19.74 -15.49 -4.18
CA ALA A 167 -19.54 -16.90 -3.87
C ALA A 167 -19.31 -17.18 -2.35
N GLY A 168 -19.39 -16.16 -1.49
CA GLY A 168 -19.17 -16.31 -0.05
C GLY A 168 -17.71 -16.46 0.37
N LEU A 169 -16.77 -16.02 -0.49
CA LEU A 169 -15.33 -16.05 -0.26
C LEU A 169 -14.81 -14.66 0.13
N GLU A 170 -13.75 -14.60 0.94
CA GLU A 170 -13.07 -13.35 1.27
C GLU A 170 -11.94 -13.09 0.28
N PRO A 171 -12.02 -12.01 -0.54
CA PRO A 171 -10.96 -11.62 -1.44
C PRO A 171 -9.81 -10.97 -0.66
N VAL A 172 -8.59 -11.44 -0.89
CA VAL A 172 -7.36 -10.91 -0.29
C VAL A 172 -6.46 -10.32 -1.37
N ALA A 173 -6.11 -9.04 -1.24
CA ALA A 173 -5.12 -8.42 -2.11
C ALA A 173 -3.70 -8.73 -1.60
N SER A 174 -2.89 -9.42 -2.40
CA SER A 174 -1.46 -9.58 -2.11
C SER A 174 -0.65 -8.47 -2.75
N LEU A 175 0.12 -7.76 -1.94
CA LEU A 175 0.94 -6.61 -2.33
C LEU A 175 2.37 -6.81 -1.82
N CYS A 176 3.36 -6.46 -2.65
CA CYS A 176 4.75 -6.33 -2.23
C CYS A 176 5.06 -4.86 -1.95
N ALA A 177 5.56 -4.56 -0.73
CA ALA A 177 5.79 -3.19 -0.31
C ALA A 177 7.06 -2.60 -0.93
N PHE A 178 8.25 -2.85 -0.35
CA PHE A 178 9.47 -2.12 -0.68
C PHE A 178 10.35 -2.79 -1.74
N GLN A 179 10.15 -4.08 -2.03
CA GLN A 179 10.84 -4.74 -3.13
C GLN A 179 10.12 -4.39 -4.44
N ASP A 180 10.44 -3.20 -4.97
CA ASP A 180 9.84 -2.64 -6.17
C ASP A 180 10.92 -2.01 -7.05
N PRO A 181 11.30 -2.66 -8.13
CA PRO A 181 12.34 -2.14 -9.02
C PRO A 181 11.85 -1.12 -10.05
N ILE A 182 10.56 -0.81 -10.13
CA ILE A 182 10.00 0.04 -11.18
C ILE A 182 9.68 1.44 -10.66
N ALA A 183 8.98 1.55 -9.53
CA ALA A 183 8.51 2.83 -9.02
C ALA A 183 9.62 3.87 -8.77
N PRO A 184 10.86 3.50 -8.33
CA PRO A 184 11.96 4.45 -8.23
C PRO A 184 12.32 5.16 -9.54
N TYR A 185 12.06 4.54 -10.70
CA TYR A 185 12.28 5.19 -12.00
C TYR A 185 11.16 6.16 -12.40
N THR A 186 10.03 6.14 -11.69
CA THR A 186 8.97 7.15 -11.89
C THR A 186 9.24 8.36 -10.99
N ASN A 187 9.58 8.12 -9.73
CA ASN A 187 9.93 9.15 -8.77
C ASN A 187 11.20 8.71 -8.02
N ARG A 188 12.31 9.41 -8.28
CA ARG A 188 13.63 9.04 -7.76
C ARG A 188 13.73 9.11 -6.24
N ASP A 189 12.96 10.00 -5.62
CA ASP A 189 12.94 10.16 -4.17
C ASP A 189 12.43 8.92 -3.43
N MET A 190 11.77 8.01 -4.15
CA MET A 190 11.29 6.74 -3.58
C MET A 190 12.38 5.67 -3.47
N GLY A 191 13.51 5.81 -4.15
CA GLY A 191 14.53 4.75 -4.22
C GLY A 191 15.58 4.85 -3.14
N ILE A 192 16.11 3.70 -2.69
CA ILE A 192 17.35 3.67 -1.92
C ILE A 192 18.50 4.10 -2.83
N HIS A 193 19.38 4.97 -2.34
CA HIS A 193 20.57 5.42 -3.05
C HIS A 193 21.85 4.84 -2.42
N TYR A 194 22.96 4.85 -3.16
CA TYR A 194 24.26 4.69 -2.51
C TYR A 194 24.55 5.91 -1.65
N GLN A 195 25.19 5.69 -0.49
CA GLN A 195 25.51 6.77 0.43
C GLN A 195 26.19 7.95 -0.26
N ASN A 196 25.69 9.14 -0.01
CA ASN A 196 26.21 10.42 -0.54
C ASN A 196 26.26 10.49 -2.07
N THR A 197 25.39 9.78 -2.77
CA THR A 197 25.26 9.85 -4.24
C THR A 197 23.82 9.96 -4.68
N GLU A 198 23.61 10.34 -5.94
CA GLU A 198 22.32 10.34 -6.62
C GLU A 198 22.03 9.00 -7.35
N TYR A 199 22.92 8.00 -7.23
CA TYR A 199 22.75 6.72 -7.90
C TYR A 199 21.93 5.78 -7.03
N PHE A 200 20.97 5.08 -7.64
CA PHE A 200 20.20 4.04 -6.95
C PHE A 200 21.14 2.96 -6.45
N TRP A 201 20.93 2.55 -5.20
CA TRP A 201 21.47 1.33 -4.69
C TRP A 201 20.77 0.14 -5.39
N LEU A 202 21.57 -0.85 -5.81
CA LEU A 202 21.06 -2.02 -6.53
C LEU A 202 21.33 -3.28 -5.70
N ASP A 203 20.39 -4.22 -5.78
CA ASP A 203 20.45 -5.50 -5.08
C ASP A 203 21.44 -6.53 -5.67
N ALA A 204 22.07 -6.19 -6.77
CA ALA A 204 23.20 -6.90 -7.38
C ALA A 204 24.00 -5.90 -8.23
N GLU A 205 25.12 -6.33 -8.78
CA GLU A 205 25.86 -5.55 -9.77
C GLU A 205 24.97 -5.28 -11.01
N GLN A 206 25.14 -4.14 -11.64
CA GLN A 206 24.32 -3.73 -12.79
C GLN A 206 24.41 -4.75 -13.93
N GLU A 207 25.59 -5.29 -14.18
CA GLU A 207 25.84 -6.32 -15.20
C GLU A 207 25.18 -7.67 -14.87
N ALA A 208 24.92 -7.92 -13.60
CA ALA A 208 24.16 -9.07 -13.11
C ALA A 208 22.66 -8.82 -13.05
N GLY A 209 22.19 -7.67 -13.55
CA GLY A 209 20.77 -7.30 -13.57
C GLY A 209 20.25 -6.77 -12.24
N GLY A 210 21.13 -6.17 -11.42
CA GLY A 210 20.76 -5.54 -10.16
C GLY A 210 19.62 -4.53 -10.29
N LYS A 211 18.78 -4.48 -9.28
CA LYS A 211 17.54 -3.71 -9.27
C LYS A 211 17.46 -2.79 -8.05
N PRO A 212 16.89 -1.58 -8.20
CA PRO A 212 16.64 -0.70 -7.08
C PRO A 212 15.48 -1.23 -6.21
N TRP A 213 15.42 -0.72 -4.99
CA TRP A 213 14.33 -0.95 -4.04
C TRP A 213 13.75 0.38 -3.60
N LEU A 214 12.49 0.36 -3.17
CA LEU A 214 11.89 1.49 -2.46
C LEU A 214 12.56 1.66 -1.10
N ASP A 215 12.75 2.91 -0.71
CA ASP A 215 13.35 3.31 0.56
C ASP A 215 12.26 3.40 1.65
N PRO A 216 12.30 2.55 2.68
CA PRO A 216 11.33 2.63 3.77
C PRO A 216 11.36 3.95 4.56
N TRP A 217 12.45 4.72 4.46
CA TRP A 217 12.58 6.03 5.09
C TRP A 217 12.12 7.18 4.18
N SER A 218 11.88 6.93 2.92
CA SER A 218 11.34 7.93 1.99
C SER A 218 9.84 8.13 2.21
N GLU A 219 9.45 9.36 2.52
CA GLU A 219 8.03 9.73 2.61
C GLU A 219 7.28 9.44 1.30
N ALA A 220 7.92 9.69 0.16
CA ALA A 220 7.34 9.42 -1.16
C ALA A 220 7.07 7.91 -1.35
N ALA A 221 8.02 7.03 -0.95
CA ALA A 221 7.85 5.59 -1.04
C ALA A 221 6.77 5.07 -0.10
N VAL A 222 6.76 5.56 1.15
CA VAL A 222 5.75 5.18 2.14
C VAL A 222 4.35 5.60 1.69
N ASN A 223 4.20 6.82 1.16
CA ASN A 223 2.94 7.33 0.62
C ASN A 223 2.50 6.55 -0.63
N TYR A 224 3.42 6.14 -1.49
CA TYR A 224 3.12 5.29 -2.63
C TYR A 224 2.56 3.93 -2.20
N VAL A 225 3.19 3.24 -1.24
CA VAL A 225 2.68 1.97 -0.69
C VAL A 225 1.32 2.16 -0.04
N ALA A 226 1.13 3.21 0.77
CA ALA A 226 -0.15 3.55 1.38
C ALA A 226 -1.24 3.84 0.33
N GLY A 227 -0.88 4.52 -0.75
CA GLY A 227 -1.77 4.77 -1.91
C GLY A 227 -2.24 3.48 -2.57
N VAL A 228 -1.32 2.53 -2.84
CA VAL A 228 -1.66 1.21 -3.39
C VAL A 228 -2.60 0.45 -2.46
N ILE A 229 -2.34 0.46 -1.14
CA ILE A 229 -3.23 -0.14 -0.13
C ILE A 229 -4.63 0.49 -0.20
N SER A 230 -4.71 1.81 -0.31
CA SER A 230 -5.98 2.55 -0.38
C SER A 230 -6.75 2.25 -1.67
N GLU A 231 -6.07 2.15 -2.82
CA GLU A 231 -6.72 1.80 -4.09
C GLU A 231 -7.34 0.40 -4.04
N VAL A 232 -6.59 -0.62 -3.59
CA VAL A 232 -7.14 -1.99 -3.55
C VAL A 232 -8.25 -2.12 -2.52
N LYS A 233 -8.20 -1.36 -1.42
CA LYS A 233 -9.31 -1.28 -0.47
C LYS A 233 -10.56 -0.67 -1.13
N ALA A 234 -10.43 0.40 -1.88
CA ALA A 234 -11.53 1.03 -2.61
C ALA A 234 -12.14 0.08 -3.67
N MET A 235 -11.36 -0.84 -4.23
CA MET A 235 -11.82 -1.90 -5.12
C MET A 235 -12.54 -3.04 -4.37
N GLY A 236 -12.59 -2.96 -3.06
CA GLY A 236 -13.35 -3.90 -2.23
C GLY A 236 -12.50 -4.96 -1.53
N PHE A 237 -11.18 -4.94 -1.54
CA PHE A 237 -10.37 -5.85 -0.74
C PHE A 237 -10.27 -5.35 0.71
N ASN A 238 -11.06 -5.95 1.62
CA ASN A 238 -10.97 -5.61 3.04
C ASN A 238 -9.78 -6.28 3.73
N THR A 239 -9.32 -7.40 3.19
CA THR A 239 -8.15 -8.11 3.70
C THR A 239 -6.97 -7.92 2.76
N ILE A 240 -5.85 -7.43 3.29
CA ILE A 240 -4.62 -7.16 2.55
C ILE A 240 -3.50 -8.01 3.13
N LEU A 241 -2.74 -8.68 2.25
CA LEU A 241 -1.54 -9.43 2.57
C LEU A 241 -0.32 -8.67 2.05
N LEU A 242 0.45 -8.04 2.95
CA LEU A 242 1.70 -7.38 2.59
C LEU A 242 2.88 -8.35 2.69
N SER A 243 3.69 -8.39 1.66
CA SER A 243 5.04 -8.95 1.66
C SER A 243 6.09 -7.86 1.42
N GLY A 244 7.38 -8.17 1.60
CA GLY A 244 8.46 -7.21 1.29
C GLY A 244 8.46 -5.96 2.19
N VAL A 245 7.88 -6.01 3.38
CA VAL A 245 8.01 -4.95 4.39
C VAL A 245 9.34 -5.16 5.12
N GLN A 246 10.42 -4.85 4.42
CA GLN A 246 11.78 -5.15 4.87
C GLN A 246 12.80 -4.24 4.18
N TYR A 247 14.00 -4.22 4.73
CA TYR A 247 15.18 -3.67 4.09
C TYR A 247 15.85 -4.70 3.18
N PRO A 248 16.75 -4.30 2.27
CA PRO A 248 17.64 -5.23 1.62
C PRO A 248 18.43 -6.07 2.63
N SER A 249 18.56 -7.38 2.40
CA SER A 249 19.17 -8.30 3.35
C SER A 249 20.71 -8.26 3.38
N TYR A 250 21.33 -7.51 2.46
CA TYR A 250 22.79 -7.42 2.33
C TYR A 250 23.22 -6.00 1.93
N ALA A 251 24.51 -5.72 2.10
CA ALA A 251 25.16 -4.45 1.73
C ALA A 251 24.52 -3.20 2.36
N THR A 252 23.89 -3.33 3.52
CA THR A 252 23.21 -2.25 4.22
C THR A 252 24.13 -1.07 4.56
N SER A 253 25.44 -1.29 4.68
CA SER A 253 26.44 -0.24 4.90
C SER A 253 26.64 0.69 3.71
N SER A 254 26.23 0.28 2.51
CA SER A 254 26.28 1.12 1.30
C SER A 254 24.96 1.81 1.00
N CYS A 255 23.85 1.45 1.69
CA CYS A 255 22.56 2.08 1.53
C CYS A 255 22.56 3.48 2.17
N GLY A 256 22.17 4.48 1.39
CA GLY A 256 21.84 5.83 1.87
C GLY A 256 20.32 5.96 1.93
N TYR A 257 19.77 5.76 3.13
CA TYR A 257 18.34 5.96 3.36
C TYR A 257 18.02 7.44 3.50
N ALA A 258 16.81 7.84 3.10
CA ALA A 258 16.33 9.20 3.21
C ALA A 258 16.42 9.73 4.66
N GLY A 259 16.75 11.02 4.79
CA GLY A 259 16.89 11.67 6.10
C GLY A 259 18.00 11.11 7.00
N GLY A 260 18.95 10.31 6.45
CA GLY A 260 19.99 9.65 7.24
C GLY A 260 19.45 8.46 8.06
N GLY A 261 18.35 7.86 7.64
CA GLY A 261 17.75 6.68 8.27
C GLY A 261 18.69 5.48 8.32
N THR A 262 18.37 4.52 9.16
CA THR A 262 19.10 3.25 9.29
C THR A 262 18.13 2.09 9.33
N ALA A 263 18.57 0.90 8.94
CA ALA A 263 17.74 -0.30 9.01
C ALA A 263 17.41 -0.67 10.47
N THR A 264 16.19 -0.38 10.90
CA THR A 264 15.71 -0.67 12.26
C THR A 264 14.31 -1.27 12.25
N ALA A 265 14.10 -2.30 13.07
CA ALA A 265 12.78 -2.92 13.22
C ALA A 265 11.73 -1.95 13.78
N SER A 266 12.14 -1.03 14.65
CA SER A 266 11.22 -0.01 15.19
C SER A 266 10.62 0.89 14.13
N HIS A 267 11.36 1.23 13.07
CA HIS A 267 10.82 2.01 11.96
C HIS A 267 9.82 1.20 11.13
N LEU A 268 10.15 -0.04 10.77
CA LEU A 268 9.19 -0.92 10.08
C LEU A 268 7.93 -1.17 10.92
N ALA A 269 8.08 -1.32 12.24
CA ALA A 269 6.94 -1.45 13.17
C ALA A 269 6.02 -0.23 13.14
N GLN A 270 6.57 0.99 13.07
CA GLN A 270 5.79 2.21 12.95
C GLN A 270 5.00 2.26 11.62
N LEU A 271 5.62 1.87 10.51
CA LEU A 271 4.95 1.80 9.21
C LEU A 271 3.81 0.77 9.22
N LEU A 272 4.09 -0.45 9.70
CA LEU A 272 3.10 -1.51 9.82
C LEU A 272 1.93 -1.08 10.71
N LYS A 273 2.21 -0.46 11.85
CA LYS A 273 1.18 0.07 12.73
C LYS A 273 0.32 1.13 12.04
N SER A 274 0.94 2.09 11.36
CA SER A 274 0.23 3.16 10.65
C SER A 274 -0.71 2.61 9.57
N TRP A 275 -0.24 1.67 8.74
CA TRP A 275 -1.07 1.05 7.70
C TRP A 275 -2.18 0.18 8.30
N ASN A 276 -1.88 -0.58 9.37
CA ASN A 276 -2.89 -1.38 10.05
C ASN A 276 -3.97 -0.51 10.69
N ASP A 277 -3.59 0.57 11.37
CA ASP A 277 -4.54 1.50 12.00
C ASP A 277 -5.46 2.14 10.94
N THR A 278 -4.89 2.58 9.80
CA THR A 278 -5.66 3.15 8.68
C THR A 278 -6.65 2.14 8.10
N LEU A 279 -6.22 0.90 7.87
CA LEU A 279 -7.10 -0.15 7.36
C LEU A 279 -8.20 -0.52 8.35
N SER A 280 -7.84 -0.67 9.63
CA SER A 280 -8.76 -1.11 10.69
C SER A 280 -9.84 -0.07 11.00
N ALA A 281 -9.54 1.23 10.84
CA ALA A 281 -10.49 2.31 11.02
C ALA A 281 -11.75 2.14 10.15
N ASP A 282 -11.59 1.52 8.97
CA ASP A 282 -12.69 1.23 8.05
C ASP A 282 -13.03 -0.28 7.99
N GLY A 283 -12.71 -1.04 9.02
CA GLY A 283 -13.02 -2.47 9.12
C GLY A 283 -12.18 -3.37 8.21
N GLY A 284 -11.04 -2.89 7.73
CA GLY A 284 -10.08 -3.71 6.99
C GLY A 284 -9.12 -4.48 7.89
N THR A 285 -8.39 -5.42 7.31
CA THR A 285 -7.48 -6.32 8.01
C THR A 285 -6.14 -6.39 7.28
N LEU A 286 -5.03 -6.21 8.02
CA LEU A 286 -3.68 -6.31 7.51
C LEU A 286 -3.02 -7.61 7.98
N TRP A 287 -2.62 -8.44 7.04
CA TRP A 287 -1.72 -9.57 7.21
C TRP A 287 -0.35 -9.23 6.68
N VAL A 288 0.69 -9.71 7.34
CA VAL A 288 2.07 -9.51 6.88
C VAL A 288 2.72 -10.86 6.65
N GLN A 289 3.35 -11.04 5.49
CA GLN A 289 4.04 -12.26 5.14
C GLN A 289 5.53 -12.12 5.36
N TYR A 290 6.11 -13.07 6.13
CA TYR A 290 7.56 -13.20 6.29
C TYR A 290 8.04 -14.64 6.04
N PRO A 291 9.28 -14.83 5.55
CA PRO A 291 9.88 -16.15 5.40
C PRO A 291 10.03 -16.86 6.76
N LEU A 292 9.83 -18.18 6.78
CA LEU A 292 10.00 -19.01 7.98
C LEU A 292 11.30 -18.72 8.72
N ALA A 293 12.42 -18.68 8.00
CA ALA A 293 13.74 -18.45 8.60
C ALA A 293 13.86 -17.10 9.32
N ALA A 294 13.22 -16.05 8.78
CA ALA A 294 13.24 -14.71 9.39
C ALA A 294 12.40 -14.65 10.67
N VAL A 295 11.28 -15.38 10.72
CA VAL A 295 10.41 -15.42 11.91
C VAL A 295 11.00 -16.30 12.99
N ALA A 296 11.63 -17.43 12.61
CA ALA A 296 12.21 -18.41 13.54
C ALA A 296 13.54 -17.94 14.16
N SER A 297 14.19 -16.92 13.58
CA SER A 297 15.48 -16.44 14.07
C SER A 297 15.37 -15.78 15.45
N ALA A 298 16.16 -16.25 16.38
CA ALA A 298 16.35 -15.59 17.68
C ALA A 298 17.33 -14.41 17.58
N ASP A 299 18.19 -14.41 16.57
CA ASP A 299 19.16 -13.35 16.30
C ASP A 299 18.56 -12.26 15.40
N PRO A 300 19.07 -11.01 15.48
CA PRO A 300 18.66 -9.96 14.57
C PRO A 300 18.85 -10.34 13.11
N VAL A 301 17.79 -10.11 12.31
CA VAL A 301 17.77 -10.34 10.86
C VAL A 301 18.00 -8.99 10.16
N ALA A 302 19.03 -8.90 9.33
CA ALA A 302 19.39 -7.65 8.64
C ALA A 302 18.21 -7.04 7.84
N ALA A 303 17.46 -7.89 7.15
CA ALA A 303 16.27 -7.46 6.40
C ALA A 303 15.16 -6.87 7.29
N LEU A 304 15.09 -7.24 8.56
CA LEU A 304 14.12 -6.71 9.51
C LEU A 304 14.67 -5.55 10.35
N GLY A 305 15.99 -5.33 10.34
CA GLY A 305 16.66 -4.37 11.20
C GLY A 305 16.56 -4.71 12.70
N GLY A 306 16.29 -5.96 13.02
CA GLY A 306 16.08 -6.51 14.36
C GLY A 306 15.48 -7.92 14.30
N THR A 307 14.80 -8.35 15.35
CA THR A 307 14.10 -9.65 15.37
C THR A 307 12.65 -9.48 14.87
N TYR A 308 12.00 -10.58 14.52
CA TYR A 308 10.56 -10.54 14.20
C TYR A 308 9.72 -9.96 15.36
N ALA A 309 10.09 -10.26 16.60
CA ALA A 309 9.35 -9.80 17.77
C ALA A 309 9.31 -8.26 17.93
N ASP A 310 10.29 -7.57 17.32
CA ASP A 310 10.38 -6.11 17.38
C ASP A 310 9.43 -5.40 16.41
N LEU A 311 8.79 -6.14 15.48
CA LEU A 311 7.95 -5.58 14.42
C LEU A 311 6.50 -5.29 14.84
N GLY A 312 6.01 -5.90 15.91
CA GLY A 312 4.63 -5.70 16.38
C GLY A 312 3.55 -6.18 15.41
N VAL A 313 3.83 -7.23 14.63
CA VAL A 313 2.90 -7.78 13.65
C VAL A 313 1.71 -8.43 14.32
N GLN A 314 0.49 -7.98 14.02
CA GLN A 314 -0.74 -8.54 14.61
C GLN A 314 -1.18 -9.83 13.91
N ARG A 315 -1.07 -9.89 12.58
CA ARG A 315 -1.49 -11.05 11.78
C ARG A 315 -0.36 -11.46 10.84
N LEU A 316 0.12 -12.68 11.03
CA LEU A 316 1.30 -13.21 10.36
C LEU A 316 0.96 -14.35 9.41
N MET A 317 1.46 -14.26 8.20
CA MET A 317 1.57 -15.41 7.29
C MET A 317 3.03 -15.84 7.22
N ILE A 318 3.34 -17.03 7.71
CA ILE A 318 4.68 -17.63 7.58
C ILE A 318 4.79 -18.26 6.20
N ALA A 319 5.70 -17.75 5.36
CA ALA A 319 5.99 -18.34 4.06
C ALA A 319 7.03 -19.45 4.21
N MET A 320 6.63 -20.66 3.86
CA MET A 320 7.56 -21.80 3.78
C MET A 320 8.46 -21.64 2.57
N PRO A 321 9.76 -22.04 2.66
CA PRO A 321 10.63 -22.05 1.51
C PRO A 321 10.20 -23.12 0.50
N ALA A 322 10.55 -22.92 -0.79
CA ALA A 322 10.24 -23.88 -1.85
C ALA A 322 10.95 -25.23 -1.62
N GLU A 323 12.19 -25.19 -1.13
CA GLU A 323 12.91 -26.37 -0.69
C GLU A 323 12.69 -26.55 0.81
N VAL A 324 12.07 -27.64 1.18
CA VAL A 324 11.75 -27.96 2.58
C VAL A 324 13.05 -28.28 3.34
N PRO A 325 13.43 -27.48 4.36
CA PRO A 325 14.62 -27.78 5.13
C PRO A 325 14.43 -29.03 6.01
N GLU A 326 15.53 -29.79 6.26
CA GLU A 326 15.48 -30.99 7.08
C GLU A 326 14.93 -30.73 8.51
N ASN A 327 15.17 -29.52 9.06
CA ASN A 327 14.71 -29.08 10.38
C ASN A 327 13.42 -28.26 10.35
N GLN A 328 12.56 -28.43 9.35
CA GLN A 328 11.33 -27.64 9.15
C GLN A 328 10.45 -27.58 10.41
N GLU A 329 10.23 -28.70 11.08
CA GLU A 329 9.37 -28.75 12.26
C GLU A 329 9.93 -27.94 13.44
N GLU A 330 11.25 -27.97 13.60
CA GLU A 330 11.96 -27.18 14.61
C GLU A 330 11.82 -25.68 14.31
N LEU A 331 12.10 -25.27 13.07
CA LEU A 331 11.96 -23.89 12.62
C LEU A 331 10.51 -23.40 12.75
N LEU A 332 9.53 -24.21 12.38
CA LEU A 332 8.12 -23.84 12.50
C LEU A 332 7.70 -23.70 13.97
N THR A 333 8.22 -24.56 14.85
CA THR A 333 8.00 -24.44 16.29
C THR A 333 8.62 -23.16 16.84
N ALA A 334 9.86 -22.83 16.45
CA ALA A 334 10.53 -21.61 16.82
C ALA A 334 9.78 -20.36 16.31
N ALA A 335 9.33 -20.38 15.06
CA ALA A 335 8.56 -19.29 14.48
C ALA A 335 7.22 -19.05 15.20
N LYS A 336 6.48 -20.10 15.54
CA LYS A 336 5.25 -19.99 16.33
C LYS A 336 5.53 -19.48 17.75
N ALA A 337 6.64 -19.89 18.37
CA ALA A 337 7.05 -19.38 19.67
C ALA A 337 7.41 -17.89 19.62
N ALA A 338 8.14 -17.46 18.57
CA ALA A 338 8.46 -16.04 18.33
C ALA A 338 7.19 -15.20 18.14
N ALA A 339 6.23 -15.69 17.30
CA ALA A 339 4.95 -15.02 17.10
C ALA A 339 4.15 -14.88 18.41
N LYS A 340 4.11 -15.94 19.22
CA LYS A 340 3.47 -15.90 20.54
C LYS A 340 4.14 -14.90 21.48
N SER A 341 5.48 -14.85 21.49
CA SER A 341 6.25 -13.89 22.31
C SER A 341 5.99 -12.45 21.85
N ALA A 342 5.86 -12.22 20.55
CA ALA A 342 5.51 -10.94 19.94
C ALA A 342 4.04 -10.54 20.17
N LYS A 343 3.22 -11.40 20.78
CA LYS A 343 1.76 -11.22 20.95
C LYS A 343 1.02 -11.09 19.60
N THR A 344 1.52 -11.75 18.56
CA THR A 344 0.81 -11.87 17.29
C THR A 344 -0.53 -12.56 17.52
N GLU A 345 -1.62 -11.93 17.09
CA GLU A 345 -2.98 -12.39 17.35
C GLU A 345 -3.34 -13.61 16.52
N SER A 346 -2.85 -13.62 15.27
CA SER A 346 -3.19 -14.63 14.28
C SER A 346 -1.98 -15.08 13.48
N VAL A 347 -1.85 -16.38 13.30
CA VAL A 347 -0.73 -16.99 12.54
C VAL A 347 -1.28 -18.02 11.58
N THR A 348 -0.94 -17.88 10.30
CA THR A 348 -1.18 -18.90 9.26
C THR A 348 0.11 -19.29 8.57
N VAL A 349 0.14 -20.46 7.94
CA VAL A 349 1.34 -20.97 7.25
C VAL A 349 1.01 -21.18 5.78
N LYS A 350 1.74 -20.50 4.91
CA LYS A 350 1.72 -20.72 3.47
C LYS A 350 2.72 -21.83 3.15
N THR A 351 2.23 -23.02 2.84
CA THR A 351 3.08 -24.14 2.37
C THR A 351 3.40 -23.96 0.88
N ALA A 352 4.45 -24.64 0.40
CA ALA A 352 4.78 -24.67 -1.04
C ALA A 352 3.62 -25.27 -1.87
N ASP A 353 2.88 -26.20 -1.28
CA ASP A 353 1.70 -26.86 -1.87
C ASP A 353 0.38 -26.11 -1.61
N SER A 354 0.41 -24.92 -0.95
CA SER A 354 -0.78 -24.07 -0.84
C SER A 354 -1.15 -23.65 -2.25
N ALA A 355 -1.92 -24.52 -2.86
CA ALA A 355 -2.04 -24.67 -4.29
C ALA A 355 -2.34 -23.35 -4.94
N VAL A 356 -1.43 -22.88 -5.76
CA VAL A 356 -1.80 -22.20 -7.00
C VAL A 356 -2.67 -23.21 -7.74
N PHE A 357 -3.97 -23.12 -7.55
CA PHE A 357 -4.90 -23.85 -8.40
C PHE A 357 -4.80 -23.20 -9.78
N GLN A 358 -4.07 -23.85 -10.70
CA GLN A 358 -4.02 -23.48 -12.10
C GLN A 358 -5.36 -23.79 -12.77
#